data_2bc22f7b7bfaea3c8c2552afadca4cf5
#
_entry.id   2bc22f7b7bfaea3c8c2552afadca4cf5
#
_cell.length_a   1.000
_cell.length_b   1.000
_cell.length_c   1.000
_cell.angle_alpha   90.00
_cell.angle_beta   90.00
_cell.angle_gamma   90.00
#
_symmetry.space_group_name_H-M   'P 1'
#
loop_
_entity.id
_entity.type
_entity.pdbx_description
1 polymer ?
#
loop_
_entity_poly.entity_id
_entity_poly.type
_entity_poly.pdbx_seq_one_letter_code
_entity_poly.pdbx_strand_id
1 'polypeptide(L)'
;MKKIKKIMAILLAMVMTLGMTMTVSAAEEAGAVTDEYMDNIQITNLAEDVVTSLKVCNIIFLYRDNTQNETWKVVDWADPYIQLDEQTGAYKITDNEGLKNAAELADPYMVAEEPGTSHTFEQLPIGAYVILAADNAGTYGLMVANTYDEDDVYMASKPANVVAKMEGYNTDKTADDKFVHRGEAVKFEVKTKFPAKTSTSGESLTKFEIVDMPNGLLINGLPKVTISGEEVAITEGMVTNVTENGMTKSYKINLSSFIKDSEAGATVVVEYNATVMDEKGYINTVVVDSNTVEYTPAVVEGFEGNITLTKINEDGSQKLSGAEFSVYKGGNKVTALEAEALYFIKVKDGEYKLALQGEEGAEQTIVTGLYGTVKVTGLDEGTYWFKETEAPEGYALVEEPISAMIEAGKEDREVSIGKKSDFTFTNTKLSALPATGGIGTTIFTIGGCVIMIAAAGLFFASRRKSAK
;
A
#
# COMPACT_ATOMS: atom_id res chain seq x y z
N MET A 1 34.82 -25.40 28.39
CA MET A 1 33.54 -26.07 28.61
C MET A 1 33.13 -26.20 30.10
N LYS A 2 33.96 -26.62 31.04
CA LYS A 2 33.57 -26.69 32.49
C LYS A 2 33.34 -25.32 33.18
N LYS A 3 33.97 -24.24 32.72
CA LYS A 3 33.75 -22.88 33.30
C LYS A 3 32.46 -22.21 32.77
N ILE A 4 32.06 -22.50 31.53
CA ILE A 4 30.82 -21.98 30.93
C ILE A 4 29.60 -22.62 31.61
N LYS A 5 29.65 -23.94 31.89
CA LYS A 5 28.56 -24.62 32.61
C LYS A 5 28.36 -24.11 34.05
N LYS A 6 29.43 -23.64 34.72
CA LYS A 6 29.32 -23.04 36.05
C LYS A 6 28.74 -21.62 36.03
N ILE A 7 29.03 -20.85 34.98
CA ILE A 7 28.46 -19.50 34.80
C ILE A 7 26.97 -19.59 34.45
N MET A 8 26.57 -20.51 33.57
CA MET A 8 25.16 -20.78 33.29
C MET A 8 24.39 -21.27 34.52
N ALA A 9 24.99 -22.13 35.35
CA ALA A 9 24.34 -22.59 36.61
C ALA A 9 24.18 -21.46 37.64
N ILE A 10 25.06 -20.49 37.67
CA ILE A 10 24.97 -19.33 38.57
C ILE A 10 23.98 -18.29 38.04
N LEU A 11 23.89 -18.08 36.71
CA LEU A 11 22.86 -17.26 36.08
C LEU A 11 21.46 -17.91 36.25
N LEU A 12 21.34 -19.22 36.05
CA LEU A 12 20.09 -19.96 36.24
C LEU A 12 19.64 -19.91 37.72
N ALA A 13 20.59 -19.98 38.69
CA ALA A 13 20.27 -19.84 40.11
C ALA A 13 19.90 -18.40 40.52
N MET A 14 20.42 -17.36 39.83
CA MET A 14 19.98 -15.98 40.05
C MET A 14 18.58 -15.70 39.43
N VAL A 15 18.26 -16.32 38.34
CA VAL A 15 16.91 -16.20 37.69
C VAL A 15 15.87 -16.89 38.57
N MET A 16 16.17 -18.03 39.17
CA MET A 16 15.23 -18.70 40.09
C MET A 16 14.97 -17.92 41.41
N THR A 17 15.81 -16.93 41.77
CA THR A 17 15.58 -16.10 42.98
C THR A 17 15.01 -14.73 42.69
N LEU A 18 14.94 -14.30 41.41
CA LEU A 18 14.36 -13.04 40.98
C LEU A 18 12.99 -13.20 40.22
N GLY A 19 12.55 -14.41 40.01
CA GLY A 19 11.45 -14.72 39.09
C GLY A 19 10.04 -14.80 39.67
N MET A 20 9.80 -14.30 40.87
CA MET A 20 8.41 -14.15 41.36
C MET A 20 8.22 -12.75 41.95
N THR A 21 8.17 -11.75 41.09
CA THR A 21 7.47 -10.53 41.48
C THR A 21 6.01 -10.75 41.14
N MET A 22 5.23 -11.21 42.10
CA MET A 22 3.76 -11.09 42.03
C MET A 22 3.44 -9.60 41.94
N THR A 23 3.19 -9.11 40.75
CA THR A 23 2.50 -7.84 40.54
C THR A 23 1.03 -8.16 40.38
N VAL A 24 0.29 -8.02 41.44
CA VAL A 24 -1.13 -8.35 41.55
C VAL A 24 -1.92 -7.20 40.96
N SER A 25 -2.19 -7.17 39.65
CA SER A 25 -3.03 -6.09 39.12
C SER A 25 -4.55 -6.37 39.31
N ALA A 26 -4.97 -7.62 39.37
CA ALA A 26 -6.36 -7.93 39.67
C ALA A 26 -6.68 -8.03 41.19
N ALA A 27 -5.67 -8.19 42.03
CA ALA A 27 -5.87 -8.27 43.48
C ALA A 27 -6.03 -6.91 44.16
N GLU A 28 -5.85 -5.79 43.46
CA GLU A 28 -6.09 -4.45 44.00
C GLU A 28 -7.57 -4.02 43.92
N GLU A 29 -8.43 -4.73 43.19
CA GLU A 29 -9.87 -4.47 43.26
C GLU A 29 -10.41 -5.02 44.59
N ALA A 30 -10.89 -4.11 45.46
CA ALA A 30 -11.48 -4.45 46.74
C ALA A 30 -12.65 -5.41 46.52
N GLY A 31 -12.49 -6.70 46.92
CA GLY A 31 -13.50 -7.74 46.78
C GLY A 31 -13.12 -8.88 45.79
N ALA A 32 -11.98 -8.82 45.13
CA ALA A 32 -11.49 -9.96 44.35
C ALA A 32 -11.15 -11.15 45.27
N VAL A 33 -11.61 -12.36 44.89
CA VAL A 33 -11.34 -13.60 45.62
C VAL A 33 -10.02 -14.19 45.06
N THR A 34 -8.93 -14.05 45.81
CA THR A 34 -7.59 -14.40 45.34
C THR A 34 -6.92 -15.54 46.09
N ASP A 35 -7.52 -16.06 47.16
CA ASP A 35 -6.88 -16.99 48.08
C ASP A 35 -7.68 -18.24 48.43
N GLU A 36 -8.97 -18.35 48.04
CA GLU A 36 -9.80 -19.50 48.38
C GLU A 36 -9.86 -20.58 47.26
N TYR A 37 -9.86 -20.17 46.02
CA TYR A 37 -9.99 -21.08 44.86
C TYR A 37 -8.82 -20.88 43.94
N MET A 38 -7.89 -21.82 43.90
CA MET A 38 -6.67 -21.79 43.14
C MET A 38 -6.55 -22.98 42.23
N ASP A 39 -6.01 -22.78 41.04
CA ASP A 39 -5.65 -23.87 40.13
C ASP A 39 -4.45 -23.51 39.25
N ASN A 40 -4.10 -24.39 38.33
CA ASN A 40 -2.90 -24.28 37.51
C ASN A 40 -3.27 -24.11 36.05
N ILE A 41 -2.43 -23.39 35.31
CA ILE A 41 -2.47 -23.31 33.86
C ILE A 41 -1.21 -23.97 33.30
N GLN A 42 -1.37 -25.07 32.58
CA GLN A 42 -0.28 -25.70 31.84
C GLN A 42 -0.29 -25.26 30.40
N ILE A 43 0.83 -24.75 29.93
CA ILE A 43 1.08 -24.37 28.53
C ILE A 43 2.01 -25.43 27.94
N THR A 44 1.68 -25.93 26.76
CA THR A 44 2.44 -26.93 26.01
C THR A 44 2.71 -26.48 24.60
N ASN A 45 3.60 -27.19 23.89
CA ASN A 45 3.98 -26.87 22.51
C ASN A 45 4.70 -25.52 22.35
N LEU A 46 5.48 -25.15 23.36
CA LEU A 46 6.48 -24.09 23.22
C LEU A 46 7.67 -24.57 22.41
N ALA A 47 8.46 -23.65 21.87
CA ALA A 47 9.62 -24.00 21.05
C ALA A 47 10.69 -24.71 21.87
N GLU A 48 11.30 -25.75 21.28
CA GLU A 48 12.37 -26.53 21.90
C GLU A 48 13.70 -25.75 21.83
N ASP A 49 14.53 -25.90 22.85
CA ASP A 49 15.87 -25.27 22.95
C ASP A 49 15.92 -23.74 22.93
N VAL A 50 14.79 -23.08 23.16
CA VAL A 50 14.70 -21.62 23.30
C VAL A 50 14.15 -21.23 24.66
N VAL A 51 14.48 -20.03 25.12
CA VAL A 51 13.85 -19.43 26.29
C VAL A 51 12.62 -18.67 25.82
N THR A 52 11.44 -19.15 26.18
CA THR A 52 10.18 -18.50 25.86
C THR A 52 9.79 -17.54 26.99
N SER A 53 9.57 -16.28 26.66
CA SER A 53 8.98 -15.31 27.58
C SER A 53 7.48 -15.50 27.61
N LEU A 54 6.92 -15.68 28.80
CA LEU A 54 5.50 -15.91 29.04
C LEU A 54 4.94 -14.80 29.92
N LYS A 55 3.77 -14.30 29.57
CA LYS A 55 3.03 -13.29 30.31
C LYS A 55 1.58 -13.74 30.48
N VAL A 56 1.10 -13.82 31.71
CA VAL A 56 -0.28 -14.20 32.05
C VAL A 56 -1.00 -12.98 32.59
N CYS A 57 -2.09 -12.57 31.96
CA CYS A 57 -2.93 -11.46 32.36
C CYS A 57 -4.34 -11.97 32.70
N ASN A 58 -4.84 -11.64 33.87
CA ASN A 58 -6.22 -11.94 34.24
C ASN A 58 -7.19 -11.07 33.42
N ILE A 59 -8.26 -11.66 32.87
CA ILE A 59 -9.29 -10.95 32.11
C ILE A 59 -10.66 -11.04 32.75
N ILE A 60 -10.93 -12.11 33.52
CA ILE A 60 -12.17 -12.32 34.26
C ILE A 60 -11.80 -12.88 35.63
N PHE A 61 -12.34 -12.33 36.70
CA PHE A 61 -12.10 -12.75 38.06
C PHE A 61 -13.40 -12.91 38.85
N LEU A 62 -13.33 -13.71 39.92
CA LEU A 62 -14.40 -13.86 40.86
C LEU A 62 -14.40 -12.67 41.84
N TYR A 63 -15.52 -11.99 41.95
CA TYR A 63 -15.72 -10.87 42.86
C TYR A 63 -16.73 -11.25 43.94
N ARG A 64 -16.42 -11.00 45.21
CA ARG A 64 -17.31 -11.20 46.37
C ARG A 64 -17.73 -9.85 46.94
N ASP A 65 -19.02 -9.59 46.97
CA ASP A 65 -19.54 -8.35 47.53
C ASP A 65 -19.59 -8.37 49.07
N ASN A 66 -19.98 -7.24 49.67
CA ASN A 66 -20.10 -7.11 51.16
C ASN A 66 -21.19 -8.01 51.76
N THR A 67 -22.03 -8.63 50.93
CA THR A 67 -23.08 -9.57 51.37
C THR A 67 -22.69 -11.02 51.15
N GLN A 68 -21.44 -11.27 50.77
CA GLN A 68 -20.88 -12.57 50.46
C GLN A 68 -21.44 -13.20 49.17
N ASN A 69 -22.06 -12.42 48.28
CA ASN A 69 -22.45 -12.91 46.95
C ASN A 69 -21.26 -12.85 46.02
N GLU A 70 -21.04 -13.94 45.28
CA GLU A 70 -19.98 -14.09 44.30
C GLU A 70 -20.54 -13.86 42.90
N THR A 71 -19.79 -13.06 42.10
CA THR A 71 -20.13 -12.75 40.72
C THR A 71 -18.84 -12.65 39.88
N TRP A 72 -18.93 -13.02 38.61
CA TRP A 72 -17.81 -12.81 37.67
C TRP A 72 -17.74 -11.36 37.24
N LYS A 73 -16.55 -10.82 37.17
CA LYS A 73 -16.26 -9.48 36.63
C LYS A 73 -15.14 -9.53 35.60
N VAL A 74 -15.30 -8.72 34.55
CA VAL A 74 -14.23 -8.45 33.57
C VAL A 74 -13.34 -7.35 34.13
N VAL A 75 -12.03 -7.46 33.96
CA VAL A 75 -11.09 -6.39 34.32
C VAL A 75 -11.22 -5.20 33.37
N ASP A 76 -11.01 -3.98 33.86
CA ASP A 76 -11.31 -2.74 33.11
C ASP A 76 -10.60 -2.68 31.74
N TRP A 77 -9.35 -3.09 31.65
CA TRP A 77 -8.61 -3.03 30.40
C TRP A 77 -9.12 -4.04 29.34
N ALA A 78 -9.74 -5.15 29.75
CA ALA A 78 -10.27 -6.18 28.87
C ALA A 78 -11.77 -5.97 28.50
N ASP A 79 -12.48 -5.14 29.27
CA ASP A 79 -13.93 -4.90 29.12
C ASP A 79 -14.35 -4.49 27.69
N PRO A 80 -13.62 -3.63 26.96
CA PRO A 80 -13.97 -3.28 25.57
C PRO A 80 -13.97 -4.46 24.59
N TYR A 81 -13.29 -5.55 24.92
CA TYR A 81 -13.08 -6.71 24.03
C TYR A 81 -13.86 -7.95 24.45
N ILE A 82 -14.57 -7.89 25.56
CA ILE A 82 -15.30 -9.04 26.14
C ILE A 82 -16.77 -8.65 26.34
N GLN A 83 -17.66 -9.48 25.87
CA GLN A 83 -19.09 -9.28 26.01
C GLN A 83 -19.76 -10.46 26.72
N LEU A 84 -20.62 -10.16 27.72
CA LEU A 84 -21.48 -11.14 28.34
C LEU A 84 -22.65 -11.46 27.40
N ASP A 85 -22.85 -12.72 27.06
CA ASP A 85 -24.07 -13.21 26.41
C ASP A 85 -25.14 -13.42 27.47
N GLU A 86 -26.11 -12.52 27.55
CA GLU A 86 -27.19 -12.56 28.58
C GLU A 86 -28.09 -13.79 28.47
N GLN A 87 -28.13 -14.48 27.33
CA GLN A 87 -28.93 -15.68 27.12
C GLN A 87 -28.27 -16.93 27.68
N THR A 88 -26.97 -17.02 27.58
CA THR A 88 -26.17 -18.18 28.00
C THR A 88 -25.43 -17.94 29.32
N GLY A 89 -25.25 -16.68 29.73
CA GLY A 89 -24.38 -16.31 30.84
C GLY A 89 -22.87 -16.43 30.54
N ALA A 90 -22.48 -16.75 29.29
CA ALA A 90 -21.11 -16.94 28.93
C ALA A 90 -20.45 -15.63 28.44
N TYR A 91 -19.19 -15.44 28.76
CA TYR A 91 -18.38 -14.35 28.23
C TYR A 91 -17.78 -14.73 26.86
N LYS A 92 -17.82 -13.80 25.91
CA LYS A 92 -17.28 -13.95 24.57
C LYS A 92 -16.27 -12.88 24.26
N ILE A 93 -15.11 -13.26 23.69
CA ILE A 93 -14.14 -12.31 23.13
C ILE A 93 -14.70 -11.84 21.78
N THR A 94 -14.88 -10.55 21.64
CA THR A 94 -15.43 -9.91 20.43
C THR A 94 -14.35 -9.45 19.47
N ASP A 95 -13.14 -9.18 19.97
CA ASP A 95 -11.97 -8.77 19.20
C ASP A 95 -10.69 -9.39 19.79
N ASN A 96 -10.20 -10.44 19.14
CA ASN A 96 -8.99 -11.15 19.58
C ASN A 96 -7.72 -10.30 19.42
N GLU A 97 -7.63 -9.49 18.38
CA GLU A 97 -6.44 -8.66 18.14
C GLU A 97 -6.40 -7.47 19.09
N GLY A 98 -7.52 -6.80 19.28
CA GLY A 98 -7.65 -5.73 20.26
C GLY A 98 -7.34 -6.20 21.69
N LEU A 99 -7.86 -7.36 22.08
CA LEU A 99 -7.58 -7.97 23.39
C LEU A 99 -6.08 -8.33 23.55
N LYS A 100 -5.44 -8.88 22.49
CA LYS A 100 -4.02 -9.18 22.50
C LYS A 100 -3.18 -7.93 22.69
N ASN A 101 -3.44 -6.88 21.92
CA ASN A 101 -2.72 -5.60 22.03
C ASN A 101 -2.91 -4.96 23.41
N ALA A 102 -4.12 -5.00 23.97
CA ALA A 102 -4.38 -4.50 25.31
C ALA A 102 -3.65 -5.33 26.39
N ALA A 103 -3.58 -6.66 26.22
CA ALA A 103 -2.85 -7.54 27.13
C ALA A 103 -1.33 -7.29 27.09
N GLU A 104 -0.76 -6.87 25.94
CA GLU A 104 0.66 -6.47 25.85
C GLU A 104 0.98 -5.28 26.76
N LEU A 105 0.05 -4.34 26.91
CA LEU A 105 0.19 -3.13 27.75
C LEU A 105 -0.22 -3.34 29.21
N ALA A 106 -1.09 -4.32 29.47
CA ALA A 106 -1.60 -4.59 30.79
C ALA A 106 -0.51 -5.10 31.74
N ASP A 107 -0.64 -4.79 33.03
CA ASP A 107 0.21 -5.39 34.04
C ASP A 107 -0.04 -6.90 34.11
N PRO A 108 1.02 -7.73 34.07
CA PRO A 108 0.85 -9.18 34.14
C PRO A 108 0.46 -9.61 35.56
N TYR A 109 -0.36 -10.65 35.65
CA TYR A 109 -0.57 -11.36 36.89
C TYR A 109 0.68 -12.20 37.24
N MET A 110 1.24 -12.89 36.23
CA MET A 110 2.50 -13.64 36.34
C MET A 110 3.32 -13.52 35.06
N VAL A 111 4.63 -13.62 35.19
CA VAL A 111 5.59 -13.75 34.09
C VAL A 111 6.53 -14.93 34.35
N ALA A 112 6.98 -15.56 33.28
CA ALA A 112 8.01 -16.60 33.33
C ALA A 112 8.93 -16.53 32.11
N GLU A 113 10.17 -16.98 32.28
CA GLU A 113 11.12 -17.24 31.20
C GLU A 113 11.58 -18.68 31.32
N GLU A 114 11.14 -19.54 30.41
CA GLU A 114 11.34 -20.97 30.49
C GLU A 114 12.06 -21.56 29.28
N PRO A 115 13.14 -22.32 29.52
CA PRO A 115 13.76 -23.12 28.49
C PRO A 115 13.05 -24.48 28.42
N GLY A 116 12.17 -24.68 27.46
CA GLY A 116 11.52 -25.97 27.29
C GLY A 116 10.18 -25.90 26.57
N THR A 117 9.62 -27.06 26.27
CA THR A 117 8.39 -27.18 25.45
C THR A 117 7.11 -26.98 26.25
N SER A 118 7.19 -26.79 27.56
CA SER A 118 6.01 -26.56 28.40
C SER A 118 6.36 -25.79 29.68
N HIS A 119 5.38 -25.04 30.19
CA HIS A 119 5.44 -24.36 31.46
C HIS A 119 4.12 -24.50 32.23
N THR A 120 4.16 -24.52 33.54
CA THR A 120 2.97 -24.54 34.39
C THR A 120 3.01 -23.36 35.34
N PHE A 121 2.02 -22.48 35.23
CA PHE A 121 1.74 -21.47 36.23
C PHE A 121 0.89 -22.11 37.33
N GLU A 122 1.38 -22.07 38.55
CA GLU A 122 0.71 -22.67 39.70
C GLU A 122 0.03 -21.61 40.57
N GLN A 123 -1.03 -22.03 41.27
CA GLN A 123 -1.75 -21.20 42.24
C GLN A 123 -2.31 -19.89 41.67
N LEU A 124 -2.96 -19.96 40.52
CA LEU A 124 -3.72 -18.87 39.97
C LEU A 124 -5.14 -18.88 40.57
N PRO A 125 -5.70 -17.73 41.01
CA PRO A 125 -7.12 -17.64 41.37
C PRO A 125 -8.02 -18.15 40.24
N ILE A 126 -9.19 -18.68 40.57
CA ILE A 126 -10.14 -19.06 39.52
C ILE A 126 -10.54 -17.84 38.70
N GLY A 127 -10.57 -18.00 37.39
CA GLY A 127 -10.85 -16.91 36.45
C GLY A 127 -10.54 -17.28 35.03
N ALA A 128 -10.62 -16.28 34.15
CA ALA A 128 -10.14 -16.41 32.79
C ALA A 128 -8.85 -15.56 32.61
N TYR A 129 -7.96 -16.08 31.79
CA TYR A 129 -6.64 -15.50 31.60
C TYR A 129 -6.29 -15.45 30.12
N VAL A 130 -5.65 -14.37 29.70
CA VAL A 130 -4.90 -14.29 28.44
C VAL A 130 -3.44 -14.60 28.73
N ILE A 131 -2.86 -15.45 27.88
CA ILE A 131 -1.45 -15.80 27.93
C ILE A 131 -0.80 -15.32 26.63
N LEU A 132 0.27 -14.52 26.78
CA LEU A 132 1.15 -14.12 25.69
C LEU A 132 2.47 -14.88 25.83
N ALA A 133 3.00 -15.32 24.69
CA ALA A 133 4.29 -16.00 24.62
C ALA A 133 5.08 -15.48 23.42
N ALA A 134 6.40 -15.34 23.59
CA ALA A 134 7.31 -15.00 22.52
C ALA A 134 8.72 -15.51 22.82
N ASP A 135 9.45 -15.84 21.77
CA ASP A 135 10.86 -16.24 21.81
C ASP A 135 11.56 -15.89 20.49
N ASN A 136 12.77 -16.35 20.27
CA ASN A 136 13.47 -16.09 19.01
C ASN A 136 13.05 -16.97 17.85
N ALA A 137 12.27 -18.03 18.08
CA ALA A 137 11.69 -18.83 17.03
C ALA A 137 10.41 -18.21 16.48
N GLY A 138 9.72 -17.39 17.29
CA GLY A 138 8.52 -16.72 16.86
C GLY A 138 7.73 -16.06 17.99
N THR A 139 6.55 -15.64 17.66
CA THR A 139 5.50 -15.27 18.62
C THR A 139 4.39 -16.29 18.54
N TYR A 140 3.52 -16.27 19.53
CA TYR A 140 2.42 -17.21 19.61
C TYR A 140 1.09 -16.49 19.41
N GLY A 141 0.12 -17.21 18.88
CA GLY A 141 -1.26 -16.75 18.82
C GLY A 141 -1.80 -16.46 20.22
N LEU A 142 -2.86 -15.63 20.31
CA LEU A 142 -3.54 -15.37 21.57
C LEU A 142 -4.00 -16.69 22.22
N MET A 143 -3.56 -16.93 23.44
CA MET A 143 -3.98 -18.08 24.23
C MET A 143 -4.94 -17.62 25.31
N VAL A 144 -6.00 -18.36 25.55
CA VAL A 144 -6.99 -18.10 26.59
C VAL A 144 -7.15 -19.36 27.45
N ALA A 145 -7.19 -19.19 28.75
CA ALA A 145 -7.37 -20.26 29.70
C ALA A 145 -8.44 -19.90 30.74
N ASN A 146 -9.30 -20.87 31.08
CA ASN A 146 -10.23 -20.77 32.19
C ASN A 146 -9.81 -21.73 33.30
N THR A 147 -9.68 -21.26 34.52
CA THR A 147 -9.35 -22.09 35.69
C THR A 147 -10.57 -22.44 36.53
N TYR A 148 -11.77 -22.39 35.95
CA TYR A 148 -13.03 -22.80 36.59
C TYR A 148 -13.80 -23.78 35.69
N ASP A 149 -14.67 -24.60 36.28
CA ASP A 149 -15.54 -25.50 35.56
C ASP A 149 -16.86 -24.78 35.22
N GLU A 150 -17.11 -24.57 33.94
CA GLU A 150 -18.33 -23.88 33.44
C GLU A 150 -19.58 -24.73 33.67
N ASP A 151 -19.45 -26.06 33.83
CA ASP A 151 -20.54 -26.99 34.04
C ASP A 151 -20.86 -27.21 35.53
N ASP A 152 -20.02 -26.68 36.45
CA ASP A 152 -20.22 -26.84 37.88
C ASP A 152 -20.93 -25.64 38.48
N VAL A 153 -22.15 -25.86 39.04
CA VAL A 153 -22.94 -24.85 39.72
C VAL A 153 -22.24 -24.23 40.95
N TYR A 154 -21.19 -24.91 41.47
CA TYR A 154 -20.41 -24.46 42.63
C TYR A 154 -19.11 -23.77 42.25
N MET A 155 -18.86 -23.53 40.94
CA MET A 155 -17.64 -22.88 40.45
C MET A 155 -16.36 -23.55 40.94
N ALA A 156 -16.29 -24.89 40.85
CA ALA A 156 -15.12 -25.62 41.24
C ALA A 156 -13.91 -25.23 40.40
N SER A 157 -12.73 -25.14 41.03
CA SER A 157 -11.49 -24.92 40.33
C SER A 157 -11.19 -26.09 39.38
N LYS A 158 -10.62 -25.80 38.22
CA LYS A 158 -10.27 -26.76 37.17
C LYS A 158 -8.97 -26.37 36.52
N PRO A 159 -7.96 -27.25 36.50
CA PRO A 159 -6.70 -26.94 35.82
C PRO A 159 -6.93 -26.76 34.32
N ALA A 160 -6.33 -25.71 33.76
CA ALA A 160 -6.40 -25.42 32.36
C ALA A 160 -5.18 -25.97 31.61
N ASN A 161 -5.41 -26.54 30.42
CA ASN A 161 -4.36 -26.98 29.51
C ASN A 161 -4.46 -26.18 28.20
N VAL A 162 -3.40 -25.46 27.86
CA VAL A 162 -3.33 -24.65 26.64
C VAL A 162 -2.24 -25.17 25.74
N VAL A 163 -2.57 -25.37 24.47
CA VAL A 163 -1.61 -25.75 23.43
C VAL A 163 -1.23 -24.49 22.65
N ALA A 164 0.02 -24.06 22.79
CA ALA A 164 0.53 -22.90 22.10
C ALA A 164 0.61 -23.14 20.58
N LYS A 165 0.24 -22.13 19.80
CA LYS A 165 0.39 -22.11 18.35
C LYS A 165 1.40 -21.03 17.99
N MET A 166 2.60 -21.44 17.60
CA MET A 166 3.67 -20.54 17.23
C MET A 166 3.40 -19.85 15.90
N GLU A 167 3.67 -18.57 15.85
CA GLU A 167 3.69 -17.72 14.65
C GLU A 167 5.14 -17.25 14.44
N GLY A 168 5.67 -17.39 13.22
CA GLY A 168 7.00 -16.90 12.89
C GLY A 168 7.08 -15.36 12.94
N TYR A 169 8.30 -14.83 12.97
CA TYR A 169 8.54 -13.39 12.81
C TYR A 169 8.34 -13.00 11.35
N ASN A 170 7.12 -12.64 11.01
CA ASN A 170 6.74 -12.20 9.68
C ASN A 170 6.64 -10.67 9.64
N THR A 171 6.84 -10.14 8.45
CA THR A 171 6.53 -8.76 8.15
C THR A 171 5.38 -8.75 7.16
N ASP A 172 4.34 -8.00 7.47
CA ASP A 172 3.23 -7.74 6.56
C ASP A 172 3.34 -6.30 6.04
N LYS A 173 2.98 -6.11 4.78
CA LYS A 173 2.94 -4.79 4.16
C LYS A 173 1.70 -4.67 3.31
N THR A 174 0.99 -3.56 3.47
CA THR A 174 -0.19 -3.22 2.68
C THR A 174 -0.09 -1.81 2.12
N ALA A 175 -0.85 -1.56 1.07
CA ALA A 175 -1.09 -0.25 0.50
C ALA A 175 -2.59 -0.04 0.40
N ASP A 176 -3.06 1.19 0.59
CA ASP A 176 -4.49 1.53 0.49
C ASP A 176 -4.98 1.57 -0.96
N ASP A 177 -4.08 1.80 -1.92
CA ASP A 177 -4.37 1.68 -3.34
C ASP A 177 -3.24 0.97 -4.11
N LYS A 178 -3.63 0.08 -5.01
CA LYS A 178 -2.75 -0.59 -5.96
C LYS A 178 -3.02 -0.24 -7.42
N PHE A 179 -4.09 0.50 -7.70
CA PHE A 179 -4.44 0.95 -9.06
C PHE A 179 -4.24 2.46 -9.16
N VAL A 180 -3.03 2.87 -9.47
CA VAL A 180 -2.53 4.23 -9.25
C VAL A 180 -2.22 4.97 -10.54
N HIS A 181 -2.10 6.29 -10.41
CA HIS A 181 -1.54 7.14 -11.45
C HIS A 181 -0.28 7.86 -10.98
N ARG A 182 0.51 8.33 -11.90
CA ARG A 182 1.69 9.15 -11.59
C ARG A 182 1.27 10.45 -10.87
N GLY A 183 1.86 10.72 -9.73
CA GLY A 183 1.53 11.87 -8.86
C GLY A 183 0.53 11.57 -7.74
N GLU A 184 -0.03 10.38 -7.70
CA GLU A 184 -0.95 9.96 -6.64
C GLU A 184 -0.24 9.71 -5.32
N ALA A 185 -0.94 10.03 -4.23
CA ALA A 185 -0.47 9.75 -2.88
C ALA A 185 -1.06 8.40 -2.41
N VAL A 186 -0.19 7.47 -2.03
CA VAL A 186 -0.54 6.14 -1.51
C VAL A 186 -0.09 6.03 -0.07
N LYS A 187 -0.97 5.49 0.79
CA LYS A 187 -0.65 5.19 2.18
C LYS A 187 -0.20 3.75 2.32
N PHE A 188 0.94 3.55 2.97
CA PHE A 188 1.49 2.24 3.29
C PHE A 188 1.38 1.95 4.79
N GLU A 189 1.11 0.68 5.10
CA GLU A 189 1.19 0.14 6.46
C GLU A 189 2.14 -1.05 6.46
N VAL A 190 3.08 -1.05 7.41
CA VAL A 190 3.96 -2.18 7.71
C VAL A 190 3.65 -2.66 9.11
N LYS A 191 3.40 -3.98 9.25
CA LYS A 191 3.12 -4.62 10.53
C LYS A 191 4.15 -5.71 10.80
N THR A 192 4.77 -5.65 11.97
CA THR A 192 5.78 -6.62 12.41
C THR A 192 5.76 -6.72 13.94
N LYS A 193 6.69 -7.47 14.53
CA LYS A 193 6.75 -7.67 15.98
C LYS A 193 8.18 -7.53 16.48
N PHE A 194 8.36 -7.03 17.71
CA PHE A 194 9.67 -7.08 18.38
C PHE A 194 10.03 -8.52 18.75
N PRO A 195 11.28 -8.96 18.52
CA PRO A 195 11.73 -10.27 18.96
C PRO A 195 12.05 -10.28 20.47
N ALA A 196 12.35 -11.45 21.00
CA ALA A 196 12.85 -11.58 22.36
C ALA A 196 14.15 -10.77 22.56
N LYS A 197 14.30 -10.15 23.75
CA LYS A 197 15.44 -9.28 24.07
C LYS A 197 16.78 -10.01 24.12
N THR A 198 16.74 -11.34 24.27
CA THR A 198 17.94 -12.19 24.27
C THR A 198 17.70 -13.39 23.36
N SER A 199 18.62 -13.61 22.44
CA SER A 199 18.57 -14.76 21.54
C SER A 199 18.89 -16.08 22.28
N THR A 200 18.56 -17.19 21.65
CA THR A 200 18.93 -18.53 22.14
C THR A 200 20.43 -18.74 22.28
N SER A 201 21.22 -18.02 21.49
CA SER A 201 22.69 -17.99 21.63
C SER A 201 23.20 -17.11 22.77
N GLY A 202 22.29 -16.41 23.47
CA GLY A 202 22.63 -15.45 24.52
C GLY A 202 23.02 -14.06 24.00
N GLU A 203 22.80 -13.76 22.74
CA GLU A 203 23.03 -12.45 22.16
C GLU A 203 21.88 -11.51 22.51
N SER A 204 22.19 -10.32 23.00
CA SER A 204 21.20 -9.30 23.32
C SER A 204 20.70 -8.60 22.07
N LEU A 205 19.40 -8.35 21.98
CA LEU A 205 18.79 -7.50 20.95
C LEU A 205 19.27 -6.06 21.15
N THR A 206 19.99 -5.54 20.19
CA THR A 206 20.54 -4.17 20.19
C THR A 206 20.13 -3.37 18.97
N LYS A 207 19.60 -4.05 17.95
CA LYS A 207 19.23 -3.46 16.68
C LYS A 207 17.83 -3.92 16.26
N PHE A 208 16.98 -2.96 15.95
CA PHE A 208 15.69 -3.19 15.34
C PHE A 208 15.38 -2.02 14.39
N GLU A 209 15.46 -2.27 13.11
CA GLU A 209 15.29 -1.28 12.05
C GLU A 209 14.30 -1.79 11.02
N ILE A 210 13.38 -0.94 10.58
CA ILE A 210 12.51 -1.21 9.45
C ILE A 210 13.12 -0.53 8.24
N VAL A 211 13.45 -1.31 7.22
CA VAL A 211 14.11 -0.85 5.99
C VAL A 211 13.17 -1.06 4.81
N ASP A 212 12.67 0.03 4.29
CA ASP A 212 11.85 0.08 3.09
C ASP A 212 12.72 0.37 1.87
N MET A 213 12.51 -0.37 0.79
CA MET A 213 13.22 -0.25 -0.50
C MET A 213 12.19 -0.02 -1.61
N PRO A 214 11.66 1.21 -1.71
CA PRO A 214 10.67 1.55 -2.73
C PRO A 214 11.33 1.72 -4.09
N ASN A 215 10.60 1.34 -5.13
CA ASN A 215 10.88 1.67 -6.51
C ASN A 215 9.65 2.36 -7.11
N GLY A 216 9.84 3.50 -7.75
CA GLY A 216 8.74 4.28 -8.31
C GLY A 216 8.04 5.23 -7.33
N LEU A 217 8.52 5.38 -6.10
CA LEU A 217 7.89 6.18 -5.05
C LEU A 217 8.81 7.28 -4.51
N LEU A 218 8.19 8.37 -4.05
CA LEU A 218 8.83 9.37 -3.19
C LEU A 218 8.12 9.37 -1.84
N ILE A 219 8.81 8.92 -0.78
CA ILE A 219 8.26 8.93 0.58
C ILE A 219 8.46 10.31 1.18
N ASN A 220 7.39 10.88 1.73
CA ASN A 220 7.36 12.22 2.28
C ASN A 220 7.11 12.19 3.79
N GLY A 221 7.87 13.01 4.52
CA GLY A 221 7.69 13.22 5.96
C GLY A 221 8.15 12.08 6.84
N LEU A 222 7.77 12.16 8.11
CA LEU A 222 8.04 11.15 9.12
C LEU A 222 6.90 10.11 9.15
N PRO A 223 7.21 8.84 9.49
CA PRO A 223 6.19 7.82 9.65
C PRO A 223 5.46 8.03 10.98
N LYS A 224 4.23 7.57 11.04
CA LYS A 224 3.54 7.31 12.30
C LYS A 224 3.85 5.88 12.73
N VAL A 225 4.29 5.70 13.97
CA VAL A 225 4.63 4.38 14.52
C VAL A 225 3.84 4.13 15.78
N THR A 226 3.25 2.94 15.89
CA THR A 226 2.63 2.45 17.12
C THR A 226 3.32 1.16 17.56
N ILE A 227 3.48 1.00 18.87
CA ILE A 227 4.02 -0.22 19.49
C ILE A 227 2.98 -0.68 20.49
N SER A 228 2.50 -1.92 20.34
CA SER A 228 1.42 -2.49 21.16
C SER A 228 0.17 -1.59 21.23
N GLY A 229 -0.16 -0.90 20.12
CA GLY A 229 -1.29 0.01 20.02
C GLY A 229 -1.04 1.44 20.52
N GLU A 230 0.08 1.71 21.19
CA GLU A 230 0.45 3.05 21.68
C GLU A 230 1.33 3.78 20.66
N GLU A 231 0.97 5.03 20.33
CA GLU A 231 1.75 5.86 19.41
C GLU A 231 3.08 6.32 20.06
N VAL A 232 4.19 6.08 19.37
CA VAL A 232 5.51 6.48 19.83
C VAL A 232 6.05 7.64 19.01
N ALA A 233 6.80 8.55 19.67
CA ALA A 233 7.35 9.73 19.03
C ALA A 233 8.54 9.36 18.12
N ILE A 234 8.42 9.63 16.82
CA ILE A 234 9.49 9.46 15.84
C ILE A 234 10.10 10.83 15.53
N THR A 235 11.42 10.91 15.59
CA THR A 235 12.19 12.12 15.27
C THR A 235 12.99 11.94 13.98
N GLU A 236 13.39 13.05 13.35
CA GLU A 236 14.23 13.02 12.14
C GLU A 236 15.52 12.22 12.30
N GLY A 237 16.12 12.22 13.51
CA GLY A 237 17.33 11.44 13.79
C GLY A 237 17.12 9.92 13.79
N MET A 238 15.88 9.44 13.84
CA MET A 238 15.53 8.03 13.78
C MET A 238 15.20 7.56 12.36
N VAL A 239 15.08 8.50 11.39
CA VAL A 239 14.70 8.21 10.02
C VAL A 239 15.82 8.58 9.07
N THR A 240 16.13 7.68 8.13
CA THR A 240 17.05 7.94 7.02
C THR A 240 16.30 7.74 5.72
N ASN A 241 16.10 8.82 4.97
CA ASN A 241 15.47 8.79 3.64
C ASN A 241 16.53 9.12 2.58
N VAL A 242 16.91 8.13 1.77
CA VAL A 242 17.86 8.27 0.67
C VAL A 242 17.08 8.45 -0.62
N THR A 243 17.21 9.61 -1.26
CA THR A 243 16.54 9.92 -2.52
C THR A 243 17.54 10.05 -3.66
N GLU A 244 17.16 9.58 -4.84
CA GLU A 244 17.90 9.70 -6.08
C GLU A 244 16.92 9.92 -7.24
N ASN A 245 17.21 10.90 -8.11
CA ASN A 245 16.37 11.26 -9.26
C ASN A 245 14.89 11.54 -8.87
N GLY A 246 14.67 12.19 -7.72
CA GLY A 246 13.33 12.52 -7.23
C GLY A 246 12.53 11.33 -6.68
N MET A 247 13.14 10.17 -6.46
CA MET A 247 12.51 8.98 -5.89
C MET A 247 13.28 8.49 -4.66
N THR A 248 12.56 7.94 -3.69
CA THR A 248 13.19 7.28 -2.53
C THR A 248 13.77 5.94 -2.96
N LYS A 249 15.01 5.69 -2.58
CA LYS A 249 15.72 4.40 -2.81
C LYS A 249 15.78 3.54 -1.57
N SER A 250 15.82 4.19 -0.40
CA SER A 250 15.80 3.51 0.88
C SER A 250 15.18 4.44 1.92
N TYR A 251 14.26 3.90 2.70
CA TYR A 251 13.61 4.58 3.80
C TYR A 251 13.75 3.72 5.05
N LYS A 252 14.64 4.13 5.95
CA LYS A 252 14.98 3.37 7.14
C LYS A 252 14.48 4.07 8.39
N ILE A 253 13.83 3.30 9.27
CA ILE A 253 13.31 3.74 10.56
C ILE A 253 13.99 2.94 11.65
N ASN A 254 14.80 3.59 12.48
CA ASN A 254 15.52 2.96 13.57
C ASN A 254 14.68 3.01 14.85
N LEU A 255 14.18 1.86 15.27
CA LEU A 255 13.37 1.68 16.48
C LEU A 255 14.16 1.05 17.65
N SER A 256 15.49 0.93 17.54
CA SER A 256 16.33 0.28 18.55
C SER A 256 16.22 0.93 19.94
N SER A 257 15.91 2.23 20.02
CA SER A 257 15.71 2.92 21.30
C SER A 257 14.51 2.42 22.11
N PHE A 258 13.53 1.79 21.45
CA PHE A 258 12.32 1.27 22.09
C PHE A 258 12.47 -0.17 22.59
N ILE A 259 13.58 -0.87 22.25
CA ILE A 259 13.80 -2.28 22.64
C ILE A 259 13.69 -2.48 24.15
N LYS A 260 14.25 -1.54 24.94
CA LYS A 260 14.27 -1.65 26.42
C LYS A 260 12.85 -1.62 27.03
N ASP A 261 11.94 -0.86 26.40
CA ASP A 261 10.59 -0.59 26.91
C ASP A 261 9.53 -1.46 26.23
N SER A 262 9.91 -2.30 25.24
CA SER A 262 9.00 -3.19 24.52
C SER A 262 9.08 -4.63 25.03
N GLU A 263 7.94 -5.31 25.05
CA GLU A 263 7.89 -6.75 25.34
C GLU A 263 8.23 -7.58 24.11
N ALA A 264 8.66 -8.83 24.34
CA ALA A 264 8.84 -9.80 23.27
C ALA A 264 7.48 -10.09 22.59
N GLY A 265 7.42 -10.03 21.27
CA GLY A 265 6.18 -10.18 20.51
C GLY A 265 5.34 -8.93 20.39
N ALA A 266 5.73 -7.81 21.02
CA ALA A 266 5.03 -6.53 20.89
C ALA A 266 4.83 -6.14 19.42
N THR A 267 3.60 -5.86 19.05
CA THR A 267 3.25 -5.50 17.68
C THR A 267 3.76 -4.10 17.34
N VAL A 268 4.42 -3.98 16.20
CA VAL A 268 4.90 -2.70 15.64
C VAL A 268 4.12 -2.42 14.35
N VAL A 269 3.46 -1.27 14.29
CA VAL A 269 2.78 -0.79 13.08
C VAL A 269 3.43 0.52 12.65
N VAL A 270 3.82 0.59 11.38
CA VAL A 270 4.41 1.78 10.76
C VAL A 270 3.54 2.23 9.61
N GLU A 271 3.05 3.46 9.66
CA GLU A 271 2.25 4.08 8.62
C GLU A 271 3.00 5.27 8.01
N TYR A 272 3.02 5.38 6.69
CA TYR A 272 3.59 6.53 5.98
C TYR A 272 2.92 6.73 4.63
N ASN A 273 3.08 7.94 4.07
CA ASN A 273 2.57 8.28 2.75
C ASN A 273 3.73 8.39 1.74
N ALA A 274 3.48 7.98 0.52
CA ALA A 274 4.39 8.15 -0.59
C ALA A 274 3.64 8.64 -1.83
N THR A 275 4.35 9.38 -2.70
CA THR A 275 3.83 9.81 -4.00
C THR A 275 4.37 8.89 -5.10
N VAL A 276 3.51 8.44 -5.99
CA VAL A 276 3.88 7.64 -7.17
C VAL A 276 4.60 8.55 -8.17
N MET A 277 5.86 8.24 -8.45
CA MET A 277 6.73 9.04 -9.31
C MET A 277 7.02 8.41 -10.67
N ASP A 278 7.02 7.08 -10.73
CA ASP A 278 7.27 6.34 -11.97
C ASP A 278 5.99 6.22 -12.81
N GLU A 279 6.13 6.22 -14.11
CA GLU A 279 5.05 5.98 -15.08
C GLU A 279 4.67 4.50 -15.23
N LYS A 280 5.26 3.61 -14.43
CA LYS A 280 4.98 2.16 -14.41
C LYS A 280 4.38 1.68 -13.10
N GLY A 281 3.99 2.62 -12.22
CA GLY A 281 3.51 2.32 -10.90
C GLY A 281 4.64 2.15 -9.88
N TYR A 282 4.49 1.21 -8.95
CA TYR A 282 5.51 1.01 -7.91
C TYR A 282 5.69 -0.45 -7.49
N ILE A 283 6.87 -0.75 -6.96
CA ILE A 283 7.16 -1.95 -6.17
C ILE A 283 7.76 -1.47 -4.86
N ASN A 284 7.24 -1.91 -3.73
CA ASN A 284 7.72 -1.47 -2.43
C ASN A 284 7.99 -2.66 -1.51
N THR A 285 9.27 -2.93 -1.27
CA THR A 285 9.75 -4.05 -0.45
C THR A 285 10.17 -3.54 0.92
N VAL A 286 9.74 -4.23 1.98
CA VAL A 286 10.19 -3.97 3.35
C VAL A 286 10.96 -5.16 3.92
N VAL A 287 12.01 -4.87 4.65
CA VAL A 287 12.80 -5.82 5.44
C VAL A 287 12.92 -5.29 6.86
N VAL A 288 12.76 -6.16 7.84
CA VAL A 288 13.10 -5.84 9.23
C VAL A 288 14.52 -6.34 9.49
N ASP A 289 15.41 -5.43 9.88
CA ASP A 289 16.81 -5.70 10.16
C ASP A 289 17.04 -5.74 11.68
N SER A 290 17.21 -6.94 12.21
CA SER A 290 17.46 -7.23 13.61
C SER A 290 18.76 -8.02 13.73
N ASN A 291 19.49 -7.82 14.85
CA ASN A 291 20.69 -8.61 15.09
C ASN A 291 20.46 -10.00 15.70
N THR A 292 19.22 -10.36 16.03
CA THR A 292 18.92 -11.64 16.70
C THR A 292 17.96 -12.55 15.92
N VAL A 293 17.18 -12.02 14.99
CA VAL A 293 16.13 -12.75 14.26
C VAL A 293 16.12 -12.33 12.78
N GLU A 294 15.91 -13.29 11.88
CA GLU A 294 15.64 -13.04 10.48
C GLU A 294 14.11 -12.92 10.26
N TYR A 295 13.69 -11.87 9.57
CA TYR A 295 12.30 -11.63 9.20
C TYR A 295 12.07 -11.96 7.73
N THR A 296 10.90 -12.50 7.42
CA THR A 296 10.47 -12.65 6.03
C THR A 296 10.16 -11.27 5.45
N PRO A 297 10.79 -10.86 4.32
CA PRO A 297 10.45 -9.63 3.63
C PRO A 297 9.00 -9.62 3.15
N ALA A 298 8.40 -8.43 3.10
CA ALA A 298 7.09 -8.23 2.50
C ALA A 298 7.18 -7.27 1.30
N VAL A 299 6.34 -7.49 0.29
CA VAL A 299 6.32 -6.72 -0.96
C VAL A 299 4.88 -6.35 -1.30
N VAL A 300 4.68 -5.11 -1.74
CA VAL A 300 3.44 -4.66 -2.36
C VAL A 300 3.74 -3.99 -3.69
N GLU A 301 2.82 -4.11 -4.64
CA GLU A 301 2.95 -3.57 -5.99
C GLU A 301 1.73 -2.70 -6.31
N GLY A 302 1.95 -1.63 -7.08
CA GLY A 302 0.91 -0.78 -7.62
C GLY A 302 1.06 -0.64 -9.14
N PHE A 303 -0.07 -0.63 -9.83
CA PHE A 303 -0.16 -0.69 -11.29
C PHE A 303 -0.72 0.62 -11.82
N GLU A 304 -0.05 1.20 -12.79
CA GLU A 304 -0.53 2.34 -13.56
C GLU A 304 -1.18 1.88 -14.88
N GLY A 305 -1.99 2.77 -15.49
CA GLY A 305 -2.58 2.52 -16.79
C GLY A 305 -1.82 3.18 -17.93
N ASN A 306 -1.91 2.61 -19.13
CA ASN A 306 -1.39 3.23 -20.32
C ASN A 306 -2.32 3.05 -21.53
N ILE A 307 -2.29 4.01 -22.46
CA ILE A 307 -3.08 4.00 -23.68
C ILE A 307 -2.15 4.20 -24.87
N THR A 308 -2.24 3.33 -25.85
CA THR A 308 -1.57 3.46 -27.14
C THR A 308 -2.57 3.75 -28.24
N LEU A 309 -2.49 4.94 -28.85
CA LEU A 309 -3.27 5.33 -30.01
C LEU A 309 -2.46 5.11 -31.28
N THR A 310 -3.06 4.45 -32.29
CA THR A 310 -2.50 4.32 -33.64
C THR A 310 -3.29 5.18 -34.61
N LYS A 311 -2.64 6.11 -35.28
CA LYS A 311 -3.20 6.96 -36.32
C LYS A 311 -3.02 6.33 -37.69
N ILE A 312 -4.10 6.20 -38.45
CA ILE A 312 -4.09 5.58 -39.78
C ILE A 312 -4.84 6.44 -40.81
N ASN A 313 -4.57 6.22 -42.08
CA ASN A 313 -5.36 6.80 -43.18
C ASN A 313 -6.69 6.06 -43.36
N GLU A 314 -7.58 6.58 -44.20
CA GLU A 314 -8.98 6.12 -44.42
C GLU A 314 -9.08 4.63 -44.74
N ASP A 315 -8.18 4.10 -45.60
CA ASP A 315 -8.17 2.68 -45.98
C ASP A 315 -7.40 1.77 -45.00
N GLY A 316 -6.78 2.36 -43.97
CA GLY A 316 -5.99 1.65 -42.97
C GLY A 316 -4.65 1.09 -43.48
N SER A 317 -4.21 1.48 -44.65
CA SER A 317 -2.99 0.98 -45.28
C SER A 317 -1.72 1.67 -44.80
N GLN A 318 -1.85 2.89 -44.25
CA GLN A 318 -0.72 3.72 -43.82
C GLN A 318 -0.93 4.25 -42.42
N LYS A 319 0.09 4.12 -41.57
CA LYS A 319 0.18 4.81 -40.31
C LYS A 319 0.68 6.24 -40.50
N LEU A 320 0.11 7.20 -39.73
CA LEU A 320 0.34 8.61 -39.95
C LEU A 320 1.05 9.23 -38.76
N SER A 321 2.26 9.77 -38.97
CA SER A 321 3.01 10.55 -38.00
C SER A 321 2.63 12.02 -38.03
N GLY A 322 2.89 12.75 -36.94
CA GLY A 322 2.69 14.20 -36.87
C GLY A 322 1.26 14.64 -36.60
N ALA A 323 0.35 13.74 -36.24
CA ALA A 323 -0.96 14.13 -35.73
C ALA A 323 -0.81 14.59 -34.28
N GLU A 324 -1.42 15.72 -33.92
CA GLU A 324 -1.41 16.28 -32.58
C GLU A 324 -2.73 16.03 -31.86
N PHE A 325 -2.64 15.73 -30.56
CA PHE A 325 -3.80 15.47 -29.72
C PHE A 325 -3.70 16.17 -28.38
N SER A 326 -4.85 16.62 -27.86
CA SER A 326 -5.06 16.90 -26.45
C SER A 326 -5.87 15.77 -25.81
N VAL A 327 -5.51 15.40 -24.58
CA VAL A 327 -6.14 14.29 -23.83
C VAL A 327 -6.88 14.83 -22.63
N TYR A 328 -8.09 14.34 -22.41
CA TYR A 328 -8.98 14.74 -21.33
C TYR A 328 -9.45 13.51 -20.56
N LYS A 329 -9.61 13.61 -19.22
CA LYS A 329 -10.21 12.54 -18.38
C LYS A 329 -11.65 12.93 -18.04
N GLY A 330 -12.61 12.02 -18.22
CA GLY A 330 -13.99 12.22 -17.81
C GLY A 330 -14.93 11.12 -18.28
N GLY A 331 -16.00 10.88 -17.52
CA GLY A 331 -16.95 9.79 -17.76
C GLY A 331 -17.77 9.93 -19.04
N ASN A 332 -17.95 11.14 -19.58
CA ASN A 332 -18.59 11.39 -20.85
C ASN A 332 -17.90 12.53 -21.62
N LYS A 333 -18.13 12.60 -22.95
CA LYS A 333 -17.47 13.53 -23.84
C LYS A 333 -17.65 15.01 -23.43
N VAL A 334 -18.87 15.40 -23.09
CA VAL A 334 -19.18 16.81 -22.81
C VAL A 334 -18.42 17.30 -21.59
N THR A 335 -18.56 16.59 -20.48
CA THR A 335 -17.88 16.98 -19.21
C THR A 335 -16.36 16.85 -19.29
N ALA A 336 -15.84 15.88 -20.07
CA ALA A 336 -14.40 15.74 -20.25
C ALA A 336 -13.82 16.93 -21.04
N LEU A 337 -14.43 17.34 -22.13
CA LEU A 337 -13.94 18.45 -22.98
C LEU A 337 -14.15 19.84 -22.36
N GLU A 338 -14.99 19.98 -21.34
CA GLU A 338 -15.14 21.20 -20.53
C GLU A 338 -14.05 21.33 -19.47
N ALA A 339 -13.39 20.20 -19.11
CA ALA A 339 -12.25 20.19 -18.19
C ALA A 339 -10.97 20.68 -18.90
N GLU A 340 -9.96 20.97 -18.11
CA GLU A 340 -8.62 21.26 -18.64
C GLU A 340 -8.00 19.96 -19.21
N ALA A 341 -7.30 20.08 -20.34
CA ALA A 341 -6.53 18.99 -20.91
C ALA A 341 -5.41 18.56 -19.98
N LEU A 342 -5.13 17.26 -19.94
CA LEU A 342 -4.03 16.70 -19.17
C LEU A 342 -2.66 17.17 -19.72
N TYR A 343 -1.71 17.29 -18.82
CA TYR A 343 -0.33 17.65 -19.14
C TYR A 343 0.53 16.40 -19.22
N PHE A 344 1.45 16.36 -20.18
CA PHE A 344 2.37 15.25 -20.42
C PHE A 344 3.80 15.73 -20.60
N ILE A 345 4.74 14.88 -20.20
CA ILE A 345 6.17 15.02 -20.49
C ILE A 345 6.54 14.04 -21.60
N LYS A 346 7.18 14.54 -22.65
CA LYS A 346 7.73 13.69 -23.72
C LYS A 346 8.90 12.85 -23.20
N VAL A 347 8.76 11.52 -23.27
CA VAL A 347 9.83 10.58 -22.88
C VAL A 347 10.74 10.30 -24.07
N LYS A 348 10.13 10.02 -25.22
CA LYS A 348 10.80 9.87 -26.52
C LYS A 348 9.79 10.10 -27.67
N ASP A 349 10.19 9.86 -28.90
CA ASP A 349 9.32 10.03 -30.06
C ASP A 349 8.06 9.16 -29.97
N GLY A 350 6.88 9.80 -29.93
CA GLY A 350 5.58 9.16 -29.77
C GLY A 350 5.32 8.53 -28.40
N GLU A 351 6.13 8.77 -27.38
CA GLU A 351 5.89 8.29 -26.02
C GLU A 351 5.91 9.44 -25.00
N TYR A 352 4.91 9.46 -24.14
CA TYR A 352 4.65 10.50 -23.17
C TYR A 352 4.22 9.88 -21.84
N LYS A 353 4.56 10.54 -20.73
CA LYS A 353 4.08 10.21 -19.39
C LYS A 353 3.23 11.35 -18.83
N LEU A 354 2.26 11.02 -18.00
CA LEU A 354 1.46 12.02 -17.27
C LEU A 354 2.40 12.92 -16.48
N ALA A 355 2.25 14.23 -16.62
CA ALA A 355 3.06 15.21 -15.89
C ALA A 355 2.61 15.33 -14.43
N LEU A 356 3.57 15.56 -13.53
CA LEU A 356 3.28 16.03 -12.18
C LEU A 356 2.90 17.51 -12.23
N GLN A 357 2.16 17.98 -11.23
CA GLN A 357 1.80 19.38 -11.12
C GLN A 357 3.05 20.27 -11.09
N GLY A 358 3.17 21.19 -12.06
CA GLY A 358 4.31 22.11 -12.17
C GLY A 358 5.62 21.50 -12.67
N GLU A 359 5.58 20.29 -13.23
CA GLU A 359 6.77 19.64 -13.80
C GLU A 359 7.25 20.40 -15.04
N GLU A 360 8.55 20.69 -15.10
CA GLU A 360 9.15 21.44 -16.21
C GLU A 360 9.07 20.65 -17.53
N GLY A 361 8.69 21.33 -18.61
CA GLY A 361 8.53 20.71 -19.93
C GLY A 361 7.20 19.98 -20.11
N ALA A 362 6.24 20.15 -19.17
CA ALA A 362 4.90 19.61 -19.31
C ALA A 362 4.10 20.38 -20.39
N GLU A 363 3.50 19.64 -21.34
CA GLU A 363 2.70 20.17 -22.43
C GLU A 363 1.35 19.46 -22.51
N GLN A 364 0.30 20.16 -22.97
CA GLN A 364 -1.04 19.59 -23.16
C GLN A 364 -1.20 18.89 -24.53
N THR A 365 -0.19 19.00 -25.39
CA THR A 365 -0.18 18.41 -26.74
C THR A 365 0.75 17.21 -26.80
N ILE A 366 0.24 16.11 -27.31
CA ILE A 366 0.99 14.90 -27.63
C ILE A 366 0.96 14.67 -29.14
N VAL A 367 2.03 14.11 -29.71
CA VAL A 367 2.21 13.98 -31.17
C VAL A 367 2.49 12.53 -31.55
N THR A 368 1.85 12.01 -32.60
CA THR A 368 2.19 10.69 -33.13
C THR A 368 3.60 10.65 -33.70
N GLY A 369 4.40 9.69 -33.21
CA GLY A 369 5.78 9.50 -33.65
C GLY A 369 5.91 8.90 -35.05
N LEU A 370 7.13 8.64 -35.48
CA LEU A 370 7.47 8.12 -36.80
C LEU A 370 6.70 6.86 -37.23
N TYR A 371 6.29 6.05 -36.25
CA TYR A 371 5.48 4.84 -36.52
C TYR A 371 3.97 5.09 -36.52
N GLY A 372 3.52 6.35 -36.47
CA GLY A 372 2.12 6.74 -36.43
C GLY A 372 1.42 6.32 -35.13
N THR A 373 2.15 6.14 -34.04
CA THR A 373 1.64 5.81 -32.74
C THR A 373 1.96 6.90 -31.72
N VAL A 374 1.08 7.09 -30.74
CA VAL A 374 1.34 7.83 -29.52
C VAL A 374 0.96 6.98 -28.33
N LYS A 375 1.86 6.81 -27.39
CA LYS A 375 1.64 6.10 -26.12
C LYS A 375 1.69 7.09 -24.96
N VAL A 376 0.67 7.05 -24.12
CA VAL A 376 0.62 7.81 -22.84
C VAL A 376 0.61 6.83 -21.68
N THR A 377 1.43 7.11 -20.66
CA THR A 377 1.64 6.26 -19.47
C THR A 377 1.39 7.04 -18.18
N GLY A 378 1.33 6.34 -17.05
CA GLY A 378 1.10 6.95 -15.73
C GLY A 378 -0.35 7.33 -15.49
N LEU A 379 -1.29 6.69 -16.16
CA LEU A 379 -2.72 6.98 -16.09
C LEU A 379 -3.41 6.13 -15.02
N ASP A 380 -4.43 6.71 -14.40
CA ASP A 380 -5.35 6.01 -13.52
C ASP A 380 -6.46 5.30 -14.32
N GLU A 381 -7.33 4.56 -13.64
CA GLU A 381 -8.56 4.03 -14.20
C GLU A 381 -9.51 5.15 -14.64
N GLY A 382 -10.38 4.83 -15.61
CA GLY A 382 -11.39 5.74 -16.13
C GLY A 382 -11.34 5.94 -17.63
N THR A 383 -12.19 6.84 -18.12
CA THR A 383 -12.32 7.13 -19.56
C THR A 383 -11.49 8.36 -19.93
N TYR A 384 -10.68 8.19 -20.96
CA TYR A 384 -9.84 9.23 -21.55
C TYR A 384 -10.32 9.56 -22.97
N TRP A 385 -10.35 10.86 -23.30
CA TRP A 385 -10.80 11.37 -24.57
C TRP A 385 -9.64 12.03 -25.32
N PHE A 386 -9.33 11.52 -26.50
CA PHE A 386 -8.30 12.05 -27.39
C PHE A 386 -8.96 12.93 -28.45
N LYS A 387 -8.67 14.21 -28.46
CA LYS A 387 -9.16 15.17 -29.45
C LYS A 387 -8.00 15.56 -30.36
N GLU A 388 -8.14 15.34 -31.65
CA GLU A 388 -7.15 15.78 -32.63
C GLU A 388 -7.19 17.31 -32.71
N THR A 389 -6.05 17.95 -32.53
CA THR A 389 -5.88 19.40 -32.60
C THR A 389 -5.19 19.86 -33.87
N GLU A 390 -4.33 18.99 -34.46
CA GLU A 390 -3.70 19.17 -35.77
C GLU A 390 -3.64 17.84 -36.51
N ALA A 391 -4.09 17.85 -37.77
CA ALA A 391 -4.03 16.65 -38.62
C ALA A 391 -2.63 16.45 -39.20
N PRO A 392 -2.23 15.20 -39.55
CA PRO A 392 -1.04 14.96 -40.32
C PRO A 392 -1.01 15.71 -41.64
N GLU A 393 0.18 16.07 -42.12
CA GLU A 393 0.34 16.81 -43.37
C GLU A 393 -0.38 16.10 -44.56
N GLY A 394 -1.24 16.86 -45.25
CA GLY A 394 -2.03 16.35 -46.39
C GLY A 394 -3.35 15.65 -46.04
N TYR A 395 -3.74 15.68 -44.75
CA TYR A 395 -4.97 15.07 -44.27
C TYR A 395 -5.94 16.10 -43.66
N ALA A 396 -7.22 15.79 -43.65
CA ALA A 396 -8.22 16.61 -43.00
C ALA A 396 -8.29 16.33 -41.51
N LEU A 397 -8.54 17.37 -40.68
CA LEU A 397 -8.75 17.25 -39.26
C LEU A 397 -9.98 16.39 -38.93
N VAL A 398 -9.87 15.52 -37.94
CA VAL A 398 -10.98 14.77 -37.34
C VAL A 398 -11.46 15.54 -36.10
N GLU A 399 -12.61 16.18 -36.22
CA GLU A 399 -13.19 17.00 -35.15
C GLU A 399 -13.76 16.17 -33.98
N GLU A 400 -14.21 14.94 -34.26
CA GLU A 400 -14.82 14.06 -33.26
C GLU A 400 -13.77 13.34 -32.44
N PRO A 401 -13.73 13.55 -31.10
CA PRO A 401 -12.76 12.89 -30.24
C PRO A 401 -13.10 11.40 -30.08
N ILE A 402 -12.09 10.60 -29.84
CA ILE A 402 -12.22 9.18 -29.49
C ILE A 402 -11.94 8.95 -28.01
N SER A 403 -12.63 7.96 -27.42
CA SER A 403 -12.40 7.55 -26.05
C SER A 403 -11.71 6.20 -25.94
N ALA A 404 -10.92 6.05 -24.88
CA ALA A 404 -10.37 4.80 -24.39
C ALA A 404 -10.66 4.68 -22.90
N MET A 405 -10.95 3.47 -22.42
CA MET A 405 -11.25 3.23 -21.02
C MET A 405 -10.23 2.26 -20.43
N ILE A 406 -9.59 2.69 -19.35
CA ILE A 406 -8.80 1.82 -18.47
C ILE A 406 -9.78 1.28 -17.43
N GLU A 407 -9.99 -0.05 -17.42
CA GLU A 407 -10.96 -0.69 -16.55
C GLU A 407 -10.46 -0.73 -15.10
N ALA A 408 -11.39 -0.47 -14.16
CA ALA A 408 -11.13 -0.54 -12.74
C ALA A 408 -10.82 -1.97 -12.28
N GLY A 409 -9.89 -2.10 -11.31
CA GLY A 409 -9.62 -3.35 -10.63
C GLY A 409 -8.91 -4.42 -11.47
N LYS A 410 -8.31 -4.06 -12.61
CA LYS A 410 -7.52 -4.97 -13.45
C LYS A 410 -6.06 -4.61 -13.44
N GLU A 411 -5.20 -5.61 -13.24
CA GLU A 411 -3.74 -5.46 -13.28
C GLU A 411 -3.22 -5.23 -14.71
N ASP A 412 -3.87 -5.81 -15.74
CA ASP A 412 -3.61 -5.49 -17.14
C ASP A 412 -4.34 -4.19 -17.50
N ARG A 413 -3.62 -3.09 -17.48
CA ARG A 413 -4.13 -1.73 -17.71
C ARG A 413 -3.62 -1.12 -19.02
N GLU A 414 -3.26 -1.97 -19.98
CA GLU A 414 -2.87 -1.56 -21.33
C GLU A 414 -4.07 -1.49 -22.26
N VAL A 415 -4.30 -0.31 -22.85
CA VAL A 415 -5.37 -0.07 -23.80
C VAL A 415 -4.79 0.36 -25.15
N SER A 416 -5.25 -0.26 -26.23
CA SER A 416 -4.87 0.12 -27.59
C SER A 416 -6.07 0.53 -28.41
N ILE A 417 -6.01 1.71 -29.02
CA ILE A 417 -7.07 2.26 -29.91
C ILE A 417 -6.52 2.59 -31.29
N GLY A 418 -7.41 2.67 -32.28
CA GLY A 418 -7.04 2.97 -33.65
C GLY A 418 -6.57 1.77 -34.46
N LYS A 419 -6.89 0.52 -34.02
CA LYS A 419 -6.73 -0.65 -34.88
C LYS A 419 -7.73 -0.61 -36.06
N LYS A 420 -7.38 -1.24 -37.16
CA LYS A 420 -8.21 -1.29 -38.38
C LYS A 420 -9.67 -1.77 -38.16
N SER A 421 -9.89 -2.55 -37.09
CA SER A 421 -11.24 -3.01 -36.68
C SER A 421 -12.07 -1.96 -35.93
N ASP A 422 -11.45 -0.89 -35.41
CA ASP A 422 -12.14 0.06 -34.54
C ASP A 422 -12.64 1.32 -35.26
N PHE A 423 -12.36 1.48 -36.55
CA PHE A 423 -12.81 2.50 -37.53
C PHE A 423 -12.72 3.98 -37.08
N THR A 424 -12.01 4.33 -36.02
CA THR A 424 -12.30 5.54 -35.28
C THR A 424 -11.28 6.67 -35.40
N PHE A 425 -10.06 6.42 -35.88
CA PHE A 425 -9.09 7.50 -36.12
C PHE A 425 -8.45 7.42 -37.50
N THR A 426 -9.32 7.56 -38.53
CA THR A 426 -8.89 7.66 -39.92
C THR A 426 -8.98 9.10 -40.36
N ASN A 427 -7.90 9.66 -40.89
CA ASN A 427 -7.97 10.93 -41.63
C ASN A 427 -8.18 10.69 -43.08
N THR A 428 -9.13 11.45 -43.66
CA THR A 428 -9.35 11.50 -45.08
C THR A 428 -8.29 12.39 -45.73
N LYS A 429 -7.66 11.87 -46.80
CA LYS A 429 -6.68 12.65 -47.54
C LYS A 429 -7.34 13.88 -48.15
N LEU A 430 -6.75 15.06 -48.00
CA LEU A 430 -7.19 16.26 -48.65
C LEU A 430 -7.12 16.05 -50.16
N SER A 431 -8.29 16.08 -50.86
CA SER A 431 -8.31 16.13 -52.31
C SER A 431 -7.62 17.39 -52.77
N ALA A 432 -6.64 17.28 -53.66
CA ALA A 432 -6.09 18.46 -54.30
C ALA A 432 -7.28 19.24 -54.92
N LEU A 433 -7.47 20.49 -54.49
CA LEU A 433 -8.43 21.35 -55.14
C LEU A 433 -8.15 21.31 -56.66
N PRO A 434 -9.15 21.08 -57.51
CA PRO A 434 -8.95 21.15 -58.93
C PRO A 434 -8.26 22.48 -59.20
N ALA A 435 -7.14 22.45 -59.92
CA ALA A 435 -6.43 23.67 -60.32
C ALA A 435 -7.36 24.45 -61.27
N THR A 436 -8.26 25.26 -60.65
CA THR A 436 -9.25 26.07 -61.39
C THR A 436 -8.62 27.18 -62.23
N GLY A 437 -7.26 27.25 -62.25
CA GLY A 437 -6.49 28.25 -62.99
C GLY A 437 -5.67 27.78 -64.18
N GLY A 438 -5.56 26.44 -64.43
CA GLY A 438 -4.50 25.95 -65.33
C GLY A 438 -4.78 25.99 -66.82
N ILE A 439 -5.94 25.64 -67.29
CA ILE A 439 -6.21 25.55 -68.75
C ILE A 439 -7.20 26.60 -69.20
N GLY A 440 -8.21 26.91 -68.40
CA GLY A 440 -9.24 27.89 -68.74
C GLY A 440 -8.68 29.31 -68.89
N THR A 441 -7.90 29.78 -67.93
CA THR A 441 -7.28 31.13 -67.96
C THR A 441 -6.32 31.28 -69.12
N THR A 442 -5.52 30.25 -69.41
CA THR A 442 -4.58 30.28 -70.54
C THR A 442 -5.32 30.34 -71.91
N ILE A 443 -6.40 29.57 -72.07
CA ILE A 443 -7.23 29.62 -73.29
C ILE A 443 -7.96 30.96 -73.43
N PHE A 444 -8.52 31.50 -72.35
CA PHE A 444 -9.17 32.82 -72.36
C PHE A 444 -8.15 33.94 -72.59
N THR A 445 -6.94 33.86 -72.03
CA THR A 445 -5.91 34.86 -72.28
C THR A 445 -5.44 34.83 -73.72
N ILE A 446 -5.16 33.64 -74.31
CA ILE A 446 -4.75 33.52 -75.70
C ILE A 446 -5.86 33.92 -76.62
N GLY A 447 -7.13 33.46 -76.39
CA GLY A 447 -8.30 33.87 -77.17
C GLY A 447 -8.56 35.36 -77.11
N GLY A 448 -8.46 35.97 -75.91
CA GLY A 448 -8.60 37.43 -75.78
C GLY A 448 -7.48 38.24 -76.47
N CYS A 449 -6.28 37.80 -76.46
CA CYS A 449 -5.17 38.42 -77.20
C CYS A 449 -5.35 38.35 -78.69
N VAL A 450 -5.81 37.21 -79.24
CA VAL A 450 -6.08 37.02 -80.65
C VAL A 450 -7.23 37.96 -81.10
N ILE A 451 -8.29 38.06 -80.34
CA ILE A 451 -9.42 38.97 -80.65
C ILE A 451 -8.96 40.42 -80.64
N MET A 452 -8.13 40.87 -79.64
CA MET A 452 -7.58 42.23 -79.54
C MET A 452 -6.67 42.53 -80.75
N ILE A 453 -5.80 41.62 -81.18
CA ILE A 453 -4.99 41.77 -82.38
C ILE A 453 -5.79 41.88 -83.65
N ALA A 454 -6.82 41.03 -83.82
CA ALA A 454 -7.72 41.09 -84.93
C ALA A 454 -8.52 42.42 -84.95
N ALA A 455 -9.03 42.87 -83.83
CA ALA A 455 -9.76 44.13 -83.74
C ALA A 455 -8.83 45.35 -84.07
N ALA A 456 -7.60 45.32 -83.57
CA ALA A 456 -6.63 46.35 -83.92
C ALA A 456 -6.26 46.32 -85.41
N GLY A 457 -6.08 45.14 -85.96
CA GLY A 457 -5.84 44.96 -87.43
C GLY A 457 -7.00 45.51 -88.32
N LEU A 458 -8.26 45.20 -87.94
CA LEU A 458 -9.44 45.74 -88.65
C LEU A 458 -9.57 47.27 -88.46
N PHE A 459 -9.24 47.78 -87.26
CA PHE A 459 -9.25 49.20 -86.99
C PHE A 459 -8.25 49.97 -87.90
N PHE A 460 -7.04 49.50 -87.97
CA PHE A 460 -6.04 50.11 -88.87
C PHE A 460 -6.33 49.92 -90.34
N ALA A 461 -6.92 48.79 -90.72
CA ALA A 461 -7.41 48.55 -92.14
C ALA A 461 -8.54 49.49 -92.51
N SER A 462 -9.46 49.76 -91.63
CA SER A 462 -10.58 50.70 -91.86
C SER A 462 -10.11 52.15 -91.94
N ARG A 463 -9.11 52.57 -91.14
CA ARG A 463 -8.51 53.91 -91.24
C ARG A 463 -7.76 54.13 -92.55
N ARG A 464 -7.12 53.11 -93.13
CA ARG A 464 -6.50 53.18 -94.42
C ARG A 464 -7.47 53.32 -95.58
N LYS A 465 -8.75 52.89 -95.49
CA LYS A 465 -9.84 53.06 -96.49
C LYS A 465 -10.47 54.44 -96.39
N SER A 466 -10.35 55.18 -95.36
CA SER A 466 -10.93 56.53 -95.22
C SER A 466 -9.92 57.68 -95.60
N ALA A 467 -8.72 57.30 -96.07
CA ALA A 467 -7.67 58.26 -96.46
C ALA A 467 -7.36 58.16 -98.00
N LYS A 468 -8.33 57.75 -98.82
CA LYS A 468 -8.32 57.89 -100.29
C LYS A 468 -9.51 58.73 -100.78
#